data_c4c086255227eadb8d35dd91bb3f5aea
#
_entry.id   c4c086255227eadb8d35dd91bb3f5aea
#
_cell.length_a   1.000
_cell.length_b   1.000
_cell.length_c   1.000
_cell.angle_alpha   90.00
_cell.angle_beta   90.00
_cell.angle_gamma   90.00
#
_symmetry.space_group_name_H-M   'P 1'
#
loop_
_entity.id
_entity.type
_entity.pdbx_description
1 polymer ?
#
loop_
_entity_poly.entity_id
_entity_poly.type
_entity_poly.pdbx_seq_one_letter_code
_entity_poly.pdbx_strand_id
1 'polypeptide(L)'
;MALVLNDRVKETTTTTGTGTVNLAGAETGFETFVAGIGNTNTCYYAIVHQTADEFEVGLGTVADASPDTLARTTVISSSNSDSAVNFSSGTKDVFCTLPASKAVFLNSSADINLADDTKILLGAGDDLQIYHDASAGHSYIKDAGTGNLSINTDSQVNMYDTANSGWLSKFIAGGA
;
A
#
# COMPACT_ATOMS: atom_id res chain seq x y z
N MET A 1 5.45 -3.59 14.77
CA MET A 1 5.08 -2.48 13.89
C MET A 1 4.38 -3.07 12.68
N ALA A 2 3.11 -2.79 12.50
CA ALA A 2 2.30 -3.24 11.37
C ALA A 2 1.84 -2.00 10.57
N LEU A 3 1.62 -2.15 9.25
CA LEU A 3 0.90 -1.16 8.46
C LEU A 3 -0.59 -1.39 8.67
N VAL A 4 -1.28 -0.41 9.24
CA VAL A 4 -2.70 -0.46 9.55
C VAL A 4 -3.41 0.66 8.80
N LEU A 5 -4.53 0.34 8.16
CA LEU A 5 -5.49 1.29 7.62
C LEU A 5 -6.81 1.08 8.36
N ASN A 6 -7.44 2.16 8.76
CA ASN A 6 -8.75 2.09 9.39
C ASN A 6 -9.61 3.29 8.97
N ASP A 7 -10.91 3.07 8.98
CA ASP A 7 -11.89 4.10 8.64
C ASP A 7 -12.09 5.07 9.80
N ARG A 8 -12.46 6.32 9.47
CA ARG A 8 -12.85 7.33 10.46
C ARG A 8 -11.77 7.68 11.50
N VAL A 9 -10.49 7.59 11.12
CA VAL A 9 -9.38 8.09 11.94
C VAL A 9 -9.05 9.49 11.49
N LYS A 10 -9.35 10.49 12.31
CA LYS A 10 -9.08 11.90 12.04
C LYS A 10 -8.91 12.68 13.33
N GLU A 11 -7.84 13.44 13.36
CA GLU A 11 -7.52 14.41 14.41
C GLU A 11 -7.11 15.74 13.79
N THR A 12 -6.84 16.75 14.59
CA THR A 12 -6.22 18.00 14.15
C THR A 12 -4.83 18.17 14.76
N THR A 13 -4.05 19.09 14.18
CA THR A 13 -2.77 19.52 14.73
C THR A 13 -2.54 21.00 14.48
N THR A 14 -1.85 21.66 15.40
CA THR A 14 -1.31 23.02 15.21
C THR A 14 0.22 23.02 15.10
N THR A 15 0.86 21.85 15.15
CA THR A 15 2.31 21.69 15.05
C THR A 15 2.83 22.31 13.76
N THR A 16 3.92 23.07 13.86
CA THR A 16 4.62 23.71 12.74
C THR A 16 5.92 22.98 12.42
N GLY A 17 6.50 23.26 11.26
CA GLY A 17 7.80 22.70 10.90
C GLY A 17 7.70 21.38 10.13
N THR A 18 8.86 20.71 9.99
CA THR A 18 9.02 19.46 9.20
C THR A 18 9.01 18.19 10.05
N GLY A 19 8.90 18.32 11.38
CA GLY A 19 9.04 17.21 12.32
C GLY A 19 7.76 16.40 12.54
N THR A 20 7.80 15.59 13.59
CA THR A 20 6.66 14.85 14.14
C THR A 20 5.55 15.83 14.56
N VAL A 21 4.31 15.50 14.26
CA VAL A 21 3.15 16.32 14.63
C VAL A 21 2.51 15.81 15.92
N ASN A 22 2.12 16.73 16.79
CA ASN A 22 1.29 16.44 17.95
C ASN A 22 -0.18 16.37 17.53
N LEU A 23 -0.89 15.37 18.00
CA LEU A 23 -2.29 15.13 17.71
C LEU A 23 -3.14 15.73 18.84
N ALA A 24 -4.26 16.36 18.47
CA ALA A 24 -5.09 17.15 19.40
C ALA A 24 -6.33 16.38 19.91
N GLY A 25 -6.48 15.12 19.55
CA GLY A 25 -7.64 14.28 19.84
C GLY A 25 -8.62 14.19 18.68
N ALA A 26 -9.50 13.19 18.76
CA ALA A 26 -10.43 12.85 17.67
C ALA A 26 -11.41 13.99 17.36
N GLU A 27 -11.63 14.22 16.07
CA GLU A 27 -12.73 15.07 15.60
C GLU A 27 -14.10 14.41 15.85
N THR A 28 -15.15 15.19 15.91
CA THR A 28 -16.51 14.67 16.15
C THR A 28 -16.88 13.59 15.12
N GLY A 29 -17.21 12.40 15.59
CA GLY A 29 -17.56 11.26 14.76
C GLY A 29 -16.38 10.47 14.20
N PHE A 30 -15.15 10.79 14.63
CA PHE A 30 -13.93 10.07 14.27
C PHE A 30 -13.29 9.40 15.49
N GLU A 31 -12.25 8.63 15.24
CA GLU A 31 -11.39 8.00 16.24
C GLU A 31 -10.01 8.67 16.25
N THR A 32 -9.29 8.53 17.39
CA THR A 32 -7.89 8.94 17.45
C THR A 32 -7.00 7.98 16.65
N PHE A 33 -5.81 8.43 16.25
CA PHE A 33 -4.82 7.56 15.64
C PHE A 33 -4.40 6.42 16.58
N VAL A 34 -4.30 6.67 17.88
CA VAL A 34 -3.96 5.61 18.85
C VAL A 34 -5.07 4.56 18.93
N ALA A 35 -6.34 4.96 18.93
CA ALA A 35 -7.45 4.02 18.97
C ALA A 35 -7.61 3.22 17.67
N GLY A 36 -7.55 3.90 16.53
CA GLY A 36 -7.83 3.28 15.23
C GLY A 36 -6.64 2.57 14.59
N ILE A 37 -5.43 3.07 14.79
CA ILE A 37 -4.20 2.52 14.20
C ILE A 37 -3.39 1.73 15.23
N GLY A 38 -3.33 2.21 16.45
CA GLY A 38 -2.59 1.61 17.56
C GLY A 38 -1.15 2.13 17.70
N ASN A 39 -0.69 2.10 18.95
CA ASN A 39 0.66 2.54 19.31
C ASN A 39 1.74 1.75 18.56
N THR A 40 2.79 2.42 18.10
CA THR A 40 3.94 1.91 17.33
C THR A 40 3.62 1.36 15.95
N ASN A 41 2.39 1.36 15.51
CA ASN A 41 2.01 0.97 14.15
C ASN A 41 2.21 2.12 13.16
N THR A 42 2.35 1.76 11.88
CA THR A 42 2.39 2.70 10.77
C THR A 42 1.05 2.80 10.08
N CYS A 43 0.75 3.95 9.52
CA CYS A 43 -0.40 4.16 8.63
C CYS A 43 -0.05 5.13 7.52
N TYR A 44 -0.79 5.07 6.43
CA TYR A 44 -0.80 6.18 5.49
C TYR A 44 -1.66 7.31 6.06
N TYR A 45 -1.14 8.53 5.94
CA TYR A 45 -1.80 9.74 6.43
C TYR A 45 -1.89 10.81 5.35
N ALA A 46 -2.83 11.73 5.53
CA ALA A 46 -2.80 13.04 4.91
C ALA A 46 -2.83 14.12 6.00
N ILE A 47 -2.06 15.18 5.80
CA ILE A 47 -2.10 16.41 6.58
C ILE A 47 -2.48 17.54 5.62
N VAL A 48 -3.53 18.32 5.95
CA VAL A 48 -4.00 19.42 5.11
C VAL A 48 -4.20 20.64 5.97
N HIS A 49 -3.55 21.74 5.60
CA HIS A 49 -3.75 23.02 6.30
C HIS A 49 -5.12 23.61 5.94
N GLN A 50 -5.90 24.02 6.96
CA GLN A 50 -7.27 24.49 6.72
C GLN A 50 -7.37 25.81 5.96
N THR A 51 -6.32 26.63 5.96
CA THR A 51 -6.35 28.00 5.40
C THR A 51 -5.15 28.34 4.51
N ALA A 52 -4.09 27.53 4.49
CA ALA A 52 -2.95 27.69 3.62
C ALA A 52 -2.89 26.58 2.57
N ASP A 53 -2.25 26.82 1.45
CA ASP A 53 -2.02 25.82 0.39
C ASP A 53 -0.84 24.91 0.76
N GLU A 54 -1.01 24.21 1.89
CA GLU A 54 -0.01 23.27 2.42
C GLU A 54 -0.69 21.92 2.66
N PHE A 55 -0.16 20.87 2.03
CA PHE A 55 -0.59 19.50 2.25
C PHE A 55 0.57 18.53 2.20
N GLU A 56 0.40 17.39 2.84
CA GLU A 56 1.34 16.27 2.78
C GLU A 56 0.60 14.95 2.92
N VAL A 57 0.94 14.00 2.04
CA VAL A 57 0.49 12.60 2.10
C VAL A 57 1.71 11.73 2.30
N GLY A 58 1.65 10.82 3.26
CA GLY A 58 2.83 10.02 3.59
C GLY A 58 2.53 8.74 4.36
N LEU A 59 3.60 8.07 4.74
CA LEU A 59 3.61 6.96 5.72
C LEU A 59 4.13 7.52 7.04
N GLY A 60 3.41 7.31 8.12
CA GLY A 60 3.77 7.77 9.45
C GLY A 60 3.68 6.68 10.50
N THR A 61 4.32 6.92 11.64
CA THR A 61 4.28 6.05 12.81
C THR A 61 3.55 6.74 13.95
N VAL A 62 2.55 6.06 14.52
CA VAL A 62 1.74 6.54 15.64
C VAL A 62 2.47 6.26 16.96
N ALA A 63 2.47 7.21 17.87
CA ALA A 63 2.92 6.99 19.23
C ALA A 63 1.87 7.49 20.24
N ASP A 64 1.50 6.59 21.16
CA ASP A 64 0.72 6.90 22.36
C ASP A 64 1.64 7.63 23.35
N ALA A 65 1.42 8.91 23.49
CA ALA A 65 2.21 9.84 24.27
C ALA A 65 1.29 10.91 24.90
N SER A 66 1.84 11.97 25.45
CA SER A 66 1.06 13.08 26.01
C SER A 66 1.66 14.41 25.54
N PRO A 67 1.13 15.00 24.44
CA PRO A 67 0.07 14.50 23.57
C PRO A 67 0.52 13.35 22.66
N ASP A 68 -0.46 12.61 22.09
CA ASP A 68 -0.21 11.60 21.07
C ASP A 68 0.49 12.22 19.86
N THR A 69 1.26 11.40 19.13
CA THR A 69 2.04 11.93 17.99
C THR A 69 1.97 11.06 16.75
N LEU A 70 2.18 11.69 15.60
CA LEU A 70 2.39 11.04 14.30
C LEU A 70 3.76 11.47 13.75
N ALA A 71 4.70 10.53 13.71
CA ALA A 71 5.99 10.75 13.04
C ALA A 71 5.81 10.64 11.52
N ARG A 72 6.32 11.61 10.77
CA ARG A 72 6.24 11.71 9.31
C ARG A 72 7.42 10.97 8.70
N THR A 73 7.29 9.64 8.55
CA THR A 73 8.43 8.75 8.24
C THR A 73 8.83 8.81 6.77
N THR A 74 7.85 8.85 5.86
CA THR A 74 8.10 8.92 4.41
C THR A 74 7.03 9.79 3.77
N VAL A 75 7.43 10.82 3.04
CA VAL A 75 6.53 11.65 2.23
C VAL A 75 6.31 10.97 0.88
N ILE A 76 5.07 10.90 0.45
CA ILE A 76 4.66 10.32 -0.85
C ILE A 76 4.29 11.43 -1.83
N SER A 77 3.54 12.44 -1.35
CA SER A 77 3.19 13.61 -2.14
C SER A 77 3.00 14.81 -1.23
N SER A 78 3.42 15.99 -1.67
CA SER A 78 3.28 17.19 -0.87
C SER A 78 3.26 18.47 -1.69
N SER A 79 2.78 19.56 -1.07
CA SER A 79 2.90 20.92 -1.61
C SER A 79 4.34 21.45 -1.67
N ASN A 80 5.33 20.70 -1.15
CA ASN A 80 6.75 21.03 -1.18
C ASN A 80 7.53 20.09 -2.11
N SER A 81 7.03 19.88 -3.34
CA SER A 81 7.68 19.03 -4.35
C SER A 81 8.02 17.63 -3.81
N ASP A 82 7.04 17.00 -3.17
CA ASP A 82 7.12 15.67 -2.56
C ASP A 82 8.19 15.52 -1.45
N SER A 83 8.66 16.64 -0.92
CA SER A 83 9.51 16.73 0.27
C SER A 83 8.68 17.09 1.49
N ALA A 84 9.25 16.90 2.69
CA ALA A 84 8.58 17.24 3.94
C ALA A 84 8.15 18.72 3.98
N VAL A 85 6.87 18.96 4.25
CA VAL A 85 6.32 20.31 4.34
C VAL A 85 6.74 20.96 5.64
N ASN A 86 7.27 22.18 5.55
CA ASN A 86 7.49 23.04 6.70
C ASN A 86 6.18 23.76 7.03
N PHE A 87 5.25 23.04 7.68
CA PHE A 87 3.93 23.57 7.97
C PHE A 87 3.98 24.89 8.74
N SER A 88 3.23 25.84 8.27
CA SER A 88 3.05 27.14 8.91
C SER A 88 2.09 27.06 10.14
N SER A 89 1.92 28.17 10.82
CA SER A 89 0.97 28.29 11.95
C SER A 89 -0.47 28.20 11.46
N GLY A 90 -1.33 27.55 12.26
CA GLY A 90 -2.74 27.35 11.96
C GLY A 90 -3.12 25.89 12.17
N THR A 91 -4.41 25.59 12.10
CA THR A 91 -4.94 24.24 12.25
C THR A 91 -4.79 23.45 10.96
N LYS A 92 -4.34 22.21 11.07
CA LYS A 92 -4.27 21.20 10.01
C LYS A 92 -5.15 20.02 10.37
N ASP A 93 -5.89 19.51 9.42
CA ASP A 93 -6.54 18.21 9.51
C ASP A 93 -5.49 17.11 9.30
N VAL A 94 -5.53 16.07 10.11
CA VAL A 94 -4.70 14.88 10.02
C VAL A 94 -5.59 13.66 9.98
N PHE A 95 -5.53 12.86 8.93
CA PHE A 95 -6.41 11.69 8.79
C PHE A 95 -5.72 10.51 8.12
N CYS A 96 -6.19 9.29 8.49
CA CYS A 96 -5.77 8.07 7.82
C CYS A 96 -6.39 8.01 6.41
N THR A 97 -5.58 7.65 5.40
CA THR A 97 -6.02 7.55 4.00
C THR A 97 -5.21 6.52 3.25
N LEU A 98 -5.74 5.99 2.16
CA LEU A 98 -4.97 5.17 1.23
C LEU A 98 -4.51 6.05 0.06
N PRO A 99 -3.18 6.32 -0.09
CA PRO A 99 -2.68 7.10 -1.21
C PRO A 99 -2.98 6.42 -2.55
N ALA A 100 -3.34 7.22 -3.56
CA ALA A 100 -3.67 6.69 -4.90
C ALA A 100 -2.54 5.83 -5.49
N SER A 101 -1.28 6.19 -5.24
CA SER A 101 -0.10 5.42 -5.69
C SER A 101 0.10 4.08 -4.98
N LYS A 102 -0.66 3.82 -3.92
CA LYS A 102 -0.62 2.57 -3.12
C LYS A 102 -1.89 1.75 -3.27
N ALA A 103 -2.90 2.27 -3.97
CA ALA A 103 -4.16 1.59 -4.20
C ALA A 103 -4.08 0.68 -5.43
N VAL A 104 -4.72 -0.49 -5.34
CA VAL A 104 -5.04 -1.30 -6.51
C VAL A 104 -6.45 -0.91 -6.95
N PHE A 105 -6.58 -0.43 -8.18
CA PHE A 105 -7.85 0.02 -8.75
C PHE A 105 -8.00 -0.39 -10.22
N LEU A 106 -9.21 -0.39 -10.72
CA LEU A 106 -9.48 -0.63 -12.13
C LEU A 106 -9.14 0.62 -12.95
N ASN A 107 -8.43 0.44 -14.06
CA ASN A 107 -8.16 1.51 -15.02
C ASN A 107 -9.41 1.85 -15.83
N SER A 108 -9.30 2.78 -16.80
CA SER A 108 -10.42 3.18 -17.67
C SER A 108 -10.96 2.06 -18.56
N SER A 109 -10.21 0.98 -18.76
CA SER A 109 -10.62 -0.22 -19.50
C SER A 109 -11.21 -1.32 -18.60
N ALA A 110 -11.38 -1.03 -17.30
CA ALA A 110 -11.83 -1.96 -16.26
C ALA A 110 -10.83 -3.11 -15.98
N ASP A 111 -9.53 -2.89 -16.22
CA ASP A 111 -8.46 -3.83 -15.90
C ASP A 111 -7.71 -3.44 -14.64
N ILE A 112 -7.16 -4.43 -13.90
CA ILE A 112 -6.11 -4.20 -12.91
C ILE A 112 -4.77 -4.16 -13.66
N ASN A 113 -4.16 -2.99 -13.74
CA ASN A 113 -2.88 -2.79 -14.40
C ASN A 113 -1.75 -2.73 -13.37
N LEU A 114 -0.89 -3.72 -13.39
CA LEU A 114 0.32 -3.78 -12.58
C LEU A 114 1.53 -3.58 -13.50
N ALA A 115 2.46 -2.73 -13.10
CA ALA A 115 3.69 -2.51 -13.86
C ALA A 115 4.56 -3.78 -13.87
N ASP A 116 5.49 -3.84 -14.83
CA ASP A 116 6.51 -4.86 -14.88
C ASP A 116 7.23 -5.02 -13.54
N ASP A 117 7.65 -6.23 -13.22
CA ASP A 117 8.31 -6.62 -11.97
C ASP A 117 7.45 -6.48 -10.70
N THR A 118 6.21 -5.94 -10.84
CA THR A 118 5.23 -5.93 -9.74
C THR A 118 4.61 -7.32 -9.59
N LYS A 119 4.55 -7.82 -8.36
CA LYS A 119 4.08 -9.17 -8.05
C LYS A 119 2.76 -9.15 -7.29
N ILE A 120 1.89 -10.10 -7.64
CA ILE A 120 0.82 -10.55 -6.75
C ILE A 120 1.43 -11.63 -5.87
N LEU A 121 1.49 -11.38 -4.55
CA LEU A 121 2.08 -12.27 -3.56
C LEU A 121 0.98 -12.87 -2.68
N LEU A 122 0.97 -14.19 -2.52
CA LEU A 122 0.02 -14.90 -1.70
C LEU A 122 0.76 -15.83 -0.71
N GLY A 123 0.25 -15.87 0.53
CA GLY A 123 0.88 -16.60 1.63
C GLY A 123 1.82 -15.71 2.44
N ALA A 124 2.06 -16.05 3.72
CA ALA A 124 2.90 -15.27 4.63
C ALA A 124 4.39 -15.31 4.25
N GLY A 125 4.80 -16.30 3.45
CA GLY A 125 6.15 -16.48 2.93
C GLY A 125 6.28 -16.12 1.45
N ASP A 126 5.30 -15.40 0.86
CA ASP A 126 5.24 -15.11 -0.58
C ASP A 126 5.25 -16.40 -1.42
N ASP A 127 4.54 -17.42 -0.94
CA ASP A 127 4.61 -18.80 -1.44
C ASP A 127 4.13 -18.92 -2.89
N LEU A 128 3.09 -18.19 -3.31
CA LEU A 128 2.65 -18.12 -4.70
C LEU A 128 2.84 -16.70 -5.24
N GLN A 129 3.52 -16.59 -6.38
CA GLN A 129 3.82 -15.31 -7.04
C GLN A 129 3.29 -15.32 -8.49
N ILE A 130 2.62 -14.22 -8.90
CA ILE A 130 2.20 -13.99 -10.29
C ILE A 130 2.78 -12.66 -10.73
N TYR A 131 3.56 -12.64 -11.81
CA TYR A 131 4.22 -11.42 -12.29
C TYR A 131 4.75 -11.56 -13.72
N HIS A 132 5.09 -10.42 -14.33
CA HIS A 132 5.89 -10.33 -15.54
C HIS A 132 7.30 -9.82 -15.18
N ASP A 133 8.34 -10.56 -15.60
CA ASP A 133 9.74 -10.18 -15.44
C ASP A 133 10.18 -9.43 -16.71
N ALA A 134 10.40 -8.12 -16.59
CA ALA A 134 10.78 -7.28 -17.72
C ALA A 134 12.17 -7.63 -18.27
N SER A 135 13.10 -8.06 -17.41
CA SER A 135 14.47 -8.37 -17.81
C SER A 135 14.57 -9.69 -18.59
N ALA A 136 13.75 -10.67 -18.22
CA ALA A 136 13.66 -11.97 -18.88
C ALA A 136 12.65 -12.00 -20.03
N GLY A 137 11.70 -11.04 -20.06
CA GLY A 137 10.58 -11.00 -20.97
C GLY A 137 9.58 -12.13 -20.78
N HIS A 138 9.48 -12.68 -19.57
CA HIS A 138 8.65 -13.83 -19.24
C HIS A 138 7.61 -13.53 -18.17
N SER A 139 6.43 -14.16 -18.30
CA SER A 139 5.39 -14.15 -17.27
C SER A 139 5.42 -15.44 -16.46
N TYR A 140 5.24 -15.32 -15.14
CA TYR A 140 5.36 -16.43 -14.21
C TYR A 140 4.11 -16.59 -13.36
N ILE A 141 3.70 -17.86 -13.15
CA ILE A 141 2.96 -18.33 -11.99
C ILE A 141 3.93 -19.24 -11.23
N LYS A 142 4.51 -18.73 -10.16
CA LYS A 142 5.63 -19.39 -9.45
C LYS A 142 5.18 -19.83 -8.06
N ASP A 143 5.27 -21.14 -7.81
CA ASP A 143 5.26 -21.69 -6.46
C ASP A 143 6.68 -21.58 -5.89
N ALA A 144 6.83 -20.79 -4.83
CA ALA A 144 8.08 -20.58 -4.10
C ALA A 144 8.03 -21.23 -2.70
N GLY A 145 6.90 -21.81 -2.33
CA GLY A 145 6.68 -22.51 -1.07
C GLY A 145 7.25 -23.94 -1.08
N THR A 146 6.92 -24.68 -0.02
CA THR A 146 7.34 -26.09 0.15
C THR A 146 6.27 -27.08 -0.30
N GLY A 147 5.08 -26.59 -0.68
CA GLY A 147 3.96 -27.40 -1.17
C GLY A 147 3.99 -27.60 -2.69
N ASN A 148 2.85 -27.93 -3.24
CA ASN A 148 2.66 -28.11 -4.68
C ASN A 148 1.71 -27.03 -5.21
N LEU A 149 1.98 -26.51 -6.40
CA LEU A 149 0.99 -25.76 -7.16
C LEU A 149 -0.05 -26.74 -7.73
N SER A 150 -1.26 -26.73 -7.20
CA SER A 150 -2.36 -27.55 -7.67
C SER A 150 -3.34 -26.74 -8.51
N ILE A 151 -3.59 -27.17 -9.74
CA ILE A 151 -4.60 -26.60 -10.64
C ILE A 151 -5.75 -27.60 -10.73
N ASN A 152 -6.87 -27.34 -10.06
CA ASN A 152 -8.04 -28.20 -10.02
C ASN A 152 -9.09 -27.64 -10.99
N THR A 153 -9.65 -28.51 -11.81
CA THR A 153 -10.68 -28.16 -12.80
C THR A 153 -11.70 -29.32 -12.95
N ASP A 154 -12.94 -28.97 -13.21
CA ASP A 154 -14.01 -29.95 -13.48
C ASP A 154 -13.99 -30.47 -14.92
N SER A 155 -13.17 -29.93 -15.80
CA SER A 155 -13.10 -30.30 -17.21
C SER A 155 -11.65 -30.51 -17.65
N GLN A 156 -10.98 -29.47 -18.13
CA GLN A 156 -9.62 -29.59 -18.68
C GLN A 156 -8.79 -28.34 -18.47
N VAL A 157 -7.46 -28.48 -18.39
CA VAL A 157 -6.48 -27.41 -18.46
C VAL A 157 -5.91 -27.39 -19.86
N ASN A 158 -6.12 -26.31 -20.61
CA ASN A 158 -5.59 -26.13 -21.95
C ASN A 158 -4.34 -25.24 -21.92
N MET A 159 -3.25 -25.75 -22.47
CA MET A 159 -2.05 -24.96 -22.80
C MET A 159 -1.96 -24.86 -24.31
N TYR A 160 -2.09 -23.66 -24.87
CA TYR A 160 -2.16 -23.44 -26.32
C TYR A 160 -1.16 -22.41 -26.79
N ASP A 161 -0.41 -22.72 -27.82
CA ASP A 161 0.47 -21.79 -28.51
C ASP A 161 -0.31 -21.04 -29.59
N THR A 162 -0.67 -19.80 -29.35
CA THR A 162 -1.46 -18.99 -30.28
C THR A 162 -0.64 -18.59 -31.53
N ALA A 163 0.69 -18.51 -31.43
CA ALA A 163 1.54 -18.11 -32.54
C ALA A 163 1.69 -19.25 -33.57
N ASN A 164 1.74 -20.51 -33.10
CA ASN A 164 1.93 -21.67 -33.94
C ASN A 164 0.66 -22.52 -34.13
N SER A 165 -0.46 -22.07 -33.58
CA SER A 165 -1.76 -22.77 -33.64
C SER A 165 -1.71 -24.22 -33.19
N GLY A 166 -0.88 -24.51 -32.18
CA GLY A 166 -0.65 -25.84 -31.63
C GLY A 166 -0.84 -25.95 -30.13
N TRP A 167 -1.04 -27.16 -29.66
CA TRP A 167 -1.10 -27.46 -28.23
C TRP A 167 0.31 -27.49 -27.64
N LEU A 168 0.54 -26.77 -26.56
CA LEU A 168 1.77 -26.78 -25.80
C LEU A 168 1.55 -27.52 -24.48
N SER A 169 2.11 -28.72 -24.35
CA SER A 169 2.24 -29.36 -23.04
C SER A 169 3.61 -30.02 -22.94
N LYS A 170 4.47 -29.53 -22.07
CA LYS A 170 5.73 -30.19 -21.74
C LYS A 170 5.78 -30.39 -20.23
N PHE A 171 5.40 -31.58 -19.78
CA PHE A 171 5.62 -32.02 -18.40
C PHE A 171 6.95 -32.77 -18.36
N ILE A 172 7.97 -32.19 -17.71
CA ILE A 172 9.22 -32.91 -17.45
C ILE A 172 9.08 -33.49 -16.06
N ALA A 173 8.84 -34.76 -15.95
CA ALA A 173 9.06 -35.49 -14.71
C ALA A 173 10.57 -35.42 -14.42
N GLY A 174 10.94 -34.93 -13.24
CA GLY A 174 12.31 -35.11 -12.75
C GLY A 174 12.59 -36.61 -12.77
N GLY A 175 13.57 -37.01 -13.56
CA GLY A 175 13.98 -38.41 -13.58
C GLY A 175 14.34 -38.87 -12.19
N ALA A 176 13.92 -40.08 -11.86
CA ALA A 176 14.39 -40.82 -10.69
C ALA A 176 15.90 -41.06 -10.77
#